data_1a8ba0b789e45793d836b8901be34249
#
_entry.id   1a8ba0b789e45793d836b8901be34249
#
_cell.length_a   1.000
_cell.length_b   1.000
_cell.length_c   1.000
_cell.angle_alpha   90.00
_cell.angle_beta   90.00
_cell.angle_gamma   90.00
#
_symmetry.space_group_name_H-M   'P 1'
#
loop_
_entity.id
_entity.type
_entity.pdbx_description
1 polymer ?
#
loop_
_entity_poly.entity_id
_entity_poly.type
_entity_poly.pdbx_seq_one_letter_code
_entity_poly.pdbx_strand_id
1 'polypeptide(L)'
;MEKNEKLATDTDVLLDAFGLKKIYNQAPIVSWTTATGKLTSMQQILLDDIHKNTFEKVGGWNEEEIKMKLISFLFYIADFEEEGSIATFYERDLSADIDNKRLSVTCDCLVASPLGLSSPKLPYFFLQEFKRRKKTQNERNVASPEGQMLAAMLIAQHKNNDGLPIYGAWLTGSFWEFAILDGKTYHSSYTFNSVEYQDLLQIVFILRKLKELILNR
;
A
#
# COMPACT_ATOMS: atom_id res chain seq x y z
N MET A 1 23.08 23.99 13.48
CA MET A 1 22.37 22.95 12.73
C MET A 1 21.01 23.50 12.37
N GLU A 2 20.79 23.84 11.10
CA GLU A 2 19.45 24.19 10.62
C GLU A 2 18.55 22.96 10.83
N LYS A 3 17.38 23.18 11.47
CA LYS A 3 16.37 22.12 11.56
C LYS A 3 15.79 21.90 10.16
N ASN A 4 15.89 20.68 9.64
CA ASN A 4 15.20 20.33 8.39
C ASN A 4 13.71 20.62 8.52
N GLU A 5 13.13 21.27 7.55
CA GLU A 5 11.72 21.57 7.50
C GLU A 5 10.92 20.27 7.42
N LYS A 6 9.93 20.09 8.33
CA LYS A 6 9.02 18.95 8.27
C LYS A 6 8.03 19.17 7.14
N LEU A 7 8.09 18.34 6.13
CA LEU A 7 7.22 18.42 4.97
C LEU A 7 5.82 17.83 5.25
N ALA A 8 4.78 18.47 4.71
CA ALA A 8 3.43 17.94 4.77
C ALA A 8 3.29 16.67 3.91
N THR A 9 2.47 15.72 4.35
CA THR A 9 2.17 14.47 3.63
C THR A 9 0.98 14.68 2.68
N ASP A 10 1.07 15.69 1.84
CA ASP A 10 0.14 15.97 0.74
C ASP A 10 0.77 15.53 -0.56
N THR A 11 -0.01 14.90 -1.45
CA THR A 11 0.52 14.30 -2.68
C THR A 11 1.16 15.35 -3.58
N ASP A 12 0.50 16.48 -3.83
CA ASP A 12 1.00 17.50 -4.75
C ASP A 12 2.26 18.19 -4.19
N VAL A 13 2.28 18.42 -2.86
CA VAL A 13 3.46 18.96 -2.17
C VAL A 13 4.66 18.01 -2.31
N LEU A 14 4.45 16.70 -2.17
CA LEU A 14 5.51 15.71 -2.31
C LEU A 14 5.99 15.57 -3.76
N LEU A 15 5.07 15.59 -4.73
CA LEU A 15 5.43 15.52 -6.15
C LEU A 15 6.33 16.70 -6.53
N ASP A 16 5.97 17.92 -6.14
CA ASP A 16 6.76 19.13 -6.40
C ASP A 16 8.10 19.11 -5.66
N ALA A 17 8.05 18.87 -4.34
CA ALA A 17 9.22 18.94 -3.46
C ALA A 17 10.34 17.96 -3.86
N PHE A 18 9.98 16.79 -4.41
CA PHE A 18 10.93 15.76 -4.83
C PHE A 18 11.09 15.64 -6.35
N GLY A 19 10.44 16.52 -7.12
CA GLY A 19 10.50 16.53 -8.59
C GLY A 19 9.99 15.22 -9.19
N LEU A 20 8.87 14.69 -8.67
CA LEU A 20 8.30 13.44 -9.15
C LEU A 20 7.36 13.70 -10.34
N LYS A 21 7.43 12.81 -11.33
CA LYS A 21 6.48 12.79 -12.44
C LYS A 21 5.39 11.75 -12.16
N LYS A 22 4.14 12.18 -11.96
CA LYS A 22 3.00 11.27 -11.81
C LYS A 22 2.49 10.81 -13.17
N ILE A 23 2.32 9.49 -13.33
CA ILE A 23 1.83 8.84 -14.55
C ILE A 23 0.69 7.91 -14.16
N TYR A 24 -0.45 8.05 -14.84
CA TYR A 24 -1.63 7.24 -14.59
C TYR A 24 -1.73 6.07 -15.56
N ASN A 25 -2.02 4.90 -15.03
CA ASN A 25 -2.46 3.71 -15.74
C ASN A 25 -1.68 3.38 -17.02
N GLN A 26 -0.35 3.41 -16.92
CA GLN A 26 0.58 3.00 -17.97
C GLN A 26 1.54 1.94 -17.42
N ALA A 27 2.29 1.26 -18.27
CA ALA A 27 3.36 0.39 -17.81
C ALA A 27 4.34 1.16 -16.90
N PRO A 28 4.83 0.59 -15.77
CA PRO A 28 4.69 -0.82 -15.37
C PRO A 28 3.43 -1.13 -14.52
N ILE A 29 2.66 -0.11 -14.05
CA ILE A 29 1.53 -0.32 -13.14
C ILE A 29 0.44 -1.21 -13.75
N VAL A 30 0.12 -1.03 -15.04
CA VAL A 30 -0.86 -1.86 -15.73
C VAL A 30 -0.41 -3.32 -15.75
N SER A 31 0.87 -3.59 -16.04
CA SER A 31 1.41 -4.95 -16.07
C SER A 31 1.28 -5.66 -14.71
N TRP A 32 1.41 -4.92 -13.61
CA TRP A 32 1.19 -5.47 -12.28
C TRP A 32 -0.29 -5.66 -11.96
N THR A 33 -1.13 -4.65 -12.23
CA THR A 33 -2.53 -4.63 -11.81
C THR A 33 -3.47 -5.44 -12.71
N THR A 34 -3.01 -5.93 -13.87
CA THR A 34 -3.73 -6.88 -14.73
C THR A 34 -3.28 -8.34 -14.54
N ALA A 35 -2.61 -8.65 -13.44
CA ALA A 35 -2.20 -10.00 -13.10
C ALA A 35 -3.40 -10.95 -13.07
N THR A 36 -3.18 -12.20 -13.49
CA THR A 36 -4.20 -13.24 -13.51
C THR A 36 -3.74 -14.45 -12.69
N GLY A 37 -4.68 -15.28 -12.27
CA GLY A 37 -4.37 -16.47 -11.50
C GLY A 37 -5.57 -17.39 -11.33
N LYS A 38 -5.40 -18.40 -10.47
CA LYS A 38 -6.48 -19.31 -10.07
C LYS A 38 -6.50 -19.42 -8.55
N LEU A 39 -7.68 -19.52 -7.98
CA LEU A 39 -7.88 -19.83 -6.57
C LEU A 39 -8.05 -21.34 -6.39
N THR A 40 -7.59 -21.85 -5.27
CA THR A 40 -8.02 -23.18 -4.78
C THR A 40 -9.47 -23.11 -4.32
N SER A 41 -10.13 -24.25 -4.18
CA SER A 41 -11.51 -24.31 -3.68
C SER A 41 -11.66 -23.64 -2.30
N MET A 42 -10.69 -23.81 -1.41
CA MET A 42 -10.71 -23.17 -0.09
C MET A 42 -10.57 -21.64 -0.19
N GLN A 43 -9.66 -21.15 -1.01
CA GLN A 43 -9.49 -19.70 -1.24
C GLN A 43 -10.73 -19.07 -1.89
N GLN A 44 -11.38 -19.80 -2.78
CA GLN A 44 -12.63 -19.38 -3.39
C GLN A 44 -13.73 -19.21 -2.33
N ILE A 45 -13.94 -20.20 -1.45
CA ILE A 45 -14.93 -20.13 -0.36
C ILE A 45 -14.65 -18.94 0.57
N LEU A 46 -13.39 -18.72 0.94
CA LEU A 46 -13.00 -17.61 1.79
C LEU A 46 -13.26 -16.26 1.10
N LEU A 47 -12.94 -16.15 -0.19
CA LEU A 47 -13.18 -14.92 -0.95
C LEU A 47 -14.67 -14.60 -1.06
N ASP A 48 -15.51 -15.61 -1.30
CA ASP A 48 -16.96 -15.47 -1.38
C ASP A 48 -17.54 -14.97 -0.04
N ASP A 49 -17.07 -15.51 1.09
CA ASP A 49 -17.50 -15.06 2.42
C ASP A 49 -17.07 -13.63 2.72
N ILE A 50 -15.81 -13.29 2.40
CA ILE A 50 -15.29 -11.93 2.56
C ILE A 50 -16.07 -10.95 1.67
N HIS A 51 -16.33 -11.30 0.42
CA HIS A 51 -17.09 -10.46 -0.50
C HIS A 51 -18.48 -10.13 0.09
N LYS A 52 -19.22 -11.15 0.55
CA LYS A 52 -20.53 -10.96 1.16
C LYS A 52 -20.45 -10.00 2.36
N ASN A 53 -19.52 -10.23 3.28
CA ASN A 53 -19.36 -9.40 4.47
C ASN A 53 -18.93 -7.96 4.13
N THR A 54 -18.06 -7.79 3.14
CA THR A 54 -17.57 -6.47 2.68
C THR A 54 -18.72 -5.69 2.02
N PHE A 55 -19.46 -6.32 1.11
CA PHE A 55 -20.59 -5.71 0.42
C PHE A 55 -21.63 -5.14 1.40
N GLU A 56 -21.99 -5.90 2.43
CA GLU A 56 -23.02 -5.50 3.38
C GLU A 56 -22.55 -4.44 4.39
N LYS A 57 -21.27 -4.43 4.78
CA LYS A 57 -20.84 -3.81 6.05
C LYS A 57 -19.70 -2.80 5.95
N VAL A 58 -18.90 -2.81 4.86
CA VAL A 58 -17.66 -1.99 4.76
C VAL A 58 -17.91 -0.50 4.96
N GLY A 59 -19.07 0.01 4.56
CA GLY A 59 -19.45 1.42 4.75
C GLY A 59 -19.58 1.85 6.22
N GLY A 60 -19.70 0.90 7.13
CA GLY A 60 -19.80 1.13 8.58
C GLY A 60 -18.49 0.87 9.33
N TRP A 61 -17.48 0.27 8.69
CA TRP A 61 -16.23 -0.12 9.33
C TRP A 61 -15.32 1.08 9.62
N ASN A 62 -14.63 1.02 10.75
CA ASN A 62 -13.49 1.88 11.04
C ASN A 62 -12.19 1.30 10.44
N GLU A 63 -11.07 2.01 10.60
CA GLU A 63 -9.78 1.61 10.03
C GLU A 63 -9.29 0.25 10.57
N GLU A 64 -9.46 -0.03 11.87
CA GLU A 64 -9.12 -1.32 12.46
C GLU A 64 -10.01 -2.47 11.94
N GLU A 65 -11.28 -2.19 11.72
CA GLU A 65 -12.21 -3.19 11.16
C GLU A 65 -11.87 -3.50 9.70
N ILE A 66 -11.48 -2.50 8.90
CA ILE A 66 -10.98 -2.70 7.53
C ILE A 66 -9.71 -3.56 7.55
N LYS A 67 -8.75 -3.24 8.41
CA LYS A 67 -7.52 -4.01 8.60
C LYS A 67 -7.82 -5.48 8.92
N MET A 68 -8.63 -5.71 9.94
CA MET A 68 -8.87 -7.07 10.48
C MET A 68 -9.85 -7.89 9.64
N LYS A 69 -10.88 -7.28 9.04
CA LYS A 69 -11.96 -8.01 8.37
C LYS A 69 -11.81 -8.08 6.84
N LEU A 70 -10.93 -7.27 6.25
CA LEU A 70 -10.69 -7.26 4.82
C LEU A 70 -9.22 -7.50 4.49
N ILE A 71 -8.31 -6.60 4.90
CA ILE A 71 -6.92 -6.61 4.43
C ILE A 71 -6.19 -7.88 4.86
N SER A 72 -6.26 -8.26 6.14
CA SER A 72 -5.59 -9.46 6.64
C SER A 72 -6.05 -10.74 5.94
N PHE A 73 -7.34 -10.84 5.63
CA PHE A 73 -7.88 -11.99 4.89
C PHE A 73 -7.45 -11.99 3.43
N LEU A 74 -7.39 -10.83 2.77
CA LEU A 74 -6.89 -10.74 1.39
C LEU A 74 -5.41 -11.15 1.31
N PHE A 75 -4.58 -10.75 2.28
CA PHE A 75 -3.19 -11.22 2.38
C PHE A 75 -3.11 -12.73 2.60
N TYR A 76 -3.97 -13.28 3.45
CA TYR A 76 -4.05 -14.72 3.67
C TYR A 76 -4.47 -15.49 2.41
N ILE A 77 -5.52 -15.04 1.68
CA ILE A 77 -5.96 -15.67 0.43
C ILE A 77 -4.89 -15.55 -0.66
N ALA A 78 -4.18 -14.43 -0.69
CA ALA A 78 -3.08 -14.23 -1.62
C ALA A 78 -1.84 -15.07 -1.30
N ASP A 79 -1.80 -15.71 -0.12
CA ASP A 79 -0.59 -16.39 0.39
C ASP A 79 0.62 -15.46 0.35
N PHE A 80 0.44 -14.26 0.92
CA PHE A 80 1.32 -13.13 0.65
C PHE A 80 2.67 -13.22 1.37
N GLU A 81 2.70 -13.75 2.59
CA GLU A 81 3.93 -13.89 3.35
C GLU A 81 4.78 -15.08 2.87
N GLU A 82 6.10 -14.99 3.09
CA GLU A 82 7.06 -16.05 2.78
C GLU A 82 8.07 -16.15 3.91
N GLU A 83 8.21 -17.33 4.48
CA GLU A 83 9.08 -17.57 5.63
C GLU A 83 10.52 -17.11 5.35
N GLY A 84 11.06 -16.28 6.23
CA GLY A 84 12.42 -15.74 6.13
C GLY A 84 12.63 -14.64 5.08
N SER A 85 11.66 -14.40 4.19
CA SER A 85 11.82 -13.48 3.05
C SER A 85 10.84 -12.31 3.06
N ILE A 86 9.56 -12.58 3.31
CA ILE A 86 8.50 -11.57 3.25
C ILE A 86 7.61 -11.69 4.50
N ALA A 87 7.49 -10.60 5.25
CA ALA A 87 6.57 -10.49 6.36
C ALA A 87 5.85 -9.13 6.36
N THR A 88 4.66 -9.12 6.94
CA THR A 88 3.86 -7.91 7.12
C THR A 88 4.04 -7.34 8.53
N PHE A 89 4.20 -6.03 8.60
CA PHE A 89 4.38 -5.28 9.85
C PHE A 89 3.38 -4.14 9.88
N TYR A 90 2.64 -4.01 10.96
CA TYR A 90 1.62 -2.98 11.11
C TYR A 90 2.09 -1.85 12.01
N GLU A 91 1.57 -0.64 11.79
CA GLU A 91 1.79 0.55 12.60
C GLU A 91 3.30 0.83 12.82
N ARG A 92 4.03 1.06 11.70
CA ARG A 92 5.47 1.32 11.76
C ARG A 92 5.81 2.77 11.49
N ASP A 93 6.48 3.39 12.46
CA ASP A 93 7.03 4.73 12.28
C ASP A 93 8.22 4.70 11.33
N LEU A 94 8.11 5.47 10.25
CA LEU A 94 9.14 5.65 9.25
C LEU A 94 9.58 7.11 9.20
N SER A 95 10.87 7.36 9.12
CA SER A 95 11.39 8.70 8.91
C SER A 95 12.72 8.71 8.19
N ALA A 96 12.95 9.76 7.42
CA ALA A 96 14.22 10.05 6.75
C ALA A 96 14.38 11.55 6.52
N ASP A 97 15.64 11.97 6.41
CA ASP A 97 16.00 13.28 5.89
C ASP A 97 16.46 13.08 4.43
N ILE A 98 15.70 13.64 3.49
CA ILE A 98 15.91 13.48 2.04
C ILE A 98 16.01 14.87 1.44
N ASP A 99 17.10 15.21 0.77
CA ASP A 99 17.35 16.51 0.12
C ASP A 99 17.04 17.70 1.07
N ASN A 100 17.56 17.65 2.30
CA ASN A 100 17.36 18.63 3.39
C ASN A 100 15.89 18.79 3.85
N LYS A 101 15.00 17.88 3.50
CA LYS A 101 13.60 17.84 3.92
C LYS A 101 13.36 16.65 4.85
N ARG A 102 12.64 16.87 5.96
CA ARG A 102 12.28 15.81 6.90
C ARG A 102 10.95 15.19 6.54
N LEU A 103 10.94 13.90 6.20
CA LEU A 103 9.72 13.09 6.13
C LEU A 103 9.58 12.22 7.39
N SER A 104 8.34 12.12 7.88
CA SER A 104 8.00 11.25 9.02
C SER A 104 6.53 10.86 8.93
N VAL A 105 6.26 9.56 8.87
CA VAL A 105 4.91 8.98 8.79
C VAL A 105 4.84 7.72 9.63
N THR A 106 3.64 7.39 10.14
CA THR A 106 3.33 6.05 10.61
C THR A 106 2.68 5.31 9.46
N CYS A 107 3.28 4.24 8.99
CA CYS A 107 2.76 3.40 7.92
C CYS A 107 1.82 2.34 8.51
N ASP A 108 0.58 2.27 8.02
CA ASP A 108 -0.41 1.32 8.55
C ASP A 108 0.00 -0.13 8.28
N CYS A 109 0.56 -0.43 7.10
CA CYS A 109 1.11 -1.74 6.77
C CYS A 109 2.41 -1.58 5.97
N LEU A 110 3.47 -2.18 6.47
CA LEU A 110 4.79 -2.28 5.83
C LEU A 110 5.10 -3.74 5.52
N VAL A 111 5.46 -4.02 4.28
CA VAL A 111 5.99 -5.34 3.87
C VAL A 111 7.50 -5.23 3.69
N ALA A 112 8.22 -6.07 4.40
CA ALA A 112 9.69 -6.06 4.43
C ALA A 112 10.25 -7.46 4.69
N SER A 113 11.56 -7.60 4.56
CA SER A 113 12.23 -8.79 5.08
C SER A 113 12.16 -8.82 6.60
N PRO A 114 11.93 -9.98 7.24
CA PRO A 114 11.93 -10.07 8.70
C PRO A 114 13.34 -10.07 9.29
N LEU A 115 13.50 -9.39 10.43
CA LEU A 115 14.63 -9.53 11.33
C LEU A 115 14.13 -10.19 12.62
N GLY A 116 14.41 -11.46 12.79
CA GLY A 116 13.80 -12.25 13.86
C GLY A 116 12.29 -12.36 13.68
N LEU A 117 11.53 -12.31 14.78
CA LEU A 117 10.09 -12.56 14.77
C LEU A 117 9.21 -11.29 14.63
N SER A 118 9.74 -10.10 14.91
CA SER A 118 8.87 -8.94 15.09
C SER A 118 9.35 -7.62 14.48
N SER A 119 10.52 -7.60 13.88
CA SER A 119 11.11 -6.35 13.37
C SER A 119 11.32 -6.40 11.86
N PRO A 120 10.97 -5.33 11.12
CA PRO A 120 11.33 -5.24 9.72
C PRO A 120 12.82 -4.89 9.57
N LYS A 121 13.47 -5.47 8.57
CA LYS A 121 14.76 -5.04 8.06
C LYS A 121 14.65 -4.62 6.59
N LEU A 122 15.61 -3.85 6.12
CA LEU A 122 15.71 -3.53 4.71
C LEU A 122 15.96 -4.79 3.86
N PRO A 123 15.46 -4.82 2.64
CA PRO A 123 14.70 -3.77 1.97
C PRO A 123 13.23 -3.73 2.39
N TYR A 124 12.61 -2.54 2.28
CA TYR A 124 11.17 -2.35 2.37
C TYR A 124 10.59 -2.47 0.96
N PHE A 125 9.53 -3.27 0.81
CA PHE A 125 9.02 -3.64 -0.52
C PHE A 125 7.71 -2.98 -0.88
N PHE A 126 6.77 -2.96 0.07
CA PHE A 126 5.42 -2.49 -0.14
C PHE A 126 4.92 -1.74 1.09
N LEU A 127 4.20 -0.65 0.85
CA LEU A 127 3.66 0.22 1.89
C LEU A 127 2.19 0.46 1.59
N GLN A 128 1.38 0.36 2.63
CA GLN A 128 -0.06 0.51 2.49
C GLN A 128 -0.60 1.46 3.55
N GLU A 129 -1.52 2.30 3.12
CA GLU A 129 -2.26 3.25 3.95
C GLU A 129 -3.75 3.02 3.78
N PHE A 130 -4.52 3.07 4.85
CA PHE A 130 -5.95 2.88 4.79
C PHE A 130 -6.71 3.88 5.63
N LYS A 131 -7.81 4.39 5.05
CA LYS A 131 -8.72 5.33 5.70
C LYS A 131 -10.16 4.86 5.56
N ARG A 132 -10.95 5.07 6.62
CA ARG A 132 -12.39 4.90 6.52
C ARG A 132 -13.00 5.90 5.52
N ARG A 133 -14.12 5.57 4.93
CA ARG A 133 -14.89 6.52 4.14
C ARG A 133 -15.40 7.65 5.05
N LYS A 134 -15.11 8.91 4.71
CA LYS A 134 -15.56 10.08 5.48
C LYS A 134 -17.10 10.15 5.52
N LYS A 135 -17.67 10.37 6.71
CA LYS A 135 -19.13 10.54 6.88
C LYS A 135 -19.58 12.00 6.87
N THR A 136 -18.68 12.98 7.06
CA THR A 136 -19.04 14.40 7.18
C THR A 136 -18.04 15.33 6.49
N GLN A 137 -18.52 16.50 6.03
CA GLN A 137 -17.71 17.54 5.40
C GLN A 137 -16.72 18.25 6.34
N ASN A 138 -16.85 18.08 7.65
CA ASN A 138 -16.01 18.77 8.64
C ASN A 138 -14.64 18.11 8.86
N GLU A 139 -14.35 16.98 8.23
CA GLU A 139 -13.04 16.29 8.29
C GLU A 139 -12.08 16.77 7.19
N ARG A 140 -12.01 18.08 6.95
CA ARG A 140 -11.23 18.68 5.85
C ARG A 140 -9.71 18.60 6.02
N ASN A 141 -9.21 18.33 7.22
CA ASN A 141 -7.77 18.37 7.54
C ASN A 141 -7.14 16.98 7.77
N VAL A 142 -7.77 15.91 7.29
CA VAL A 142 -7.14 14.58 7.35
C VAL A 142 -6.16 14.47 6.20
N ALA A 143 -4.91 14.12 6.49
CA ALA A 143 -3.88 13.87 5.49
C ALA A 143 -4.39 12.89 4.42
N SER A 144 -4.03 13.14 3.17
CA SER A 144 -4.39 12.27 2.05
C SER A 144 -3.76 10.89 2.26
N PRO A 145 -4.51 9.78 2.20
CA PRO A 145 -3.92 8.44 2.29
C PRO A 145 -2.89 8.20 1.17
N GLU A 146 -3.11 8.70 -0.03
CA GLU A 146 -2.12 8.68 -1.10
C GLU A 146 -0.84 9.43 -0.70
N GLY A 147 -0.96 10.62 -0.12
CA GLY A 147 0.20 11.41 0.31
C GLY A 147 0.98 10.75 1.46
N GLN A 148 0.29 10.16 2.43
CA GLN A 148 0.94 9.40 3.50
C GLN A 148 1.69 8.18 2.94
N MET A 149 1.06 7.42 2.05
CA MET A 149 1.69 6.28 1.38
C MET A 149 2.88 6.72 0.52
N LEU A 150 2.75 7.79 -0.27
CA LEU A 150 3.85 8.31 -1.09
C LEU A 150 5.04 8.76 -0.22
N ALA A 151 4.79 9.43 0.91
CA ALA A 151 5.85 9.79 1.85
C ALA A 151 6.57 8.55 2.41
N ALA A 152 5.82 7.49 2.76
CA ALA A 152 6.38 6.22 3.19
C ALA A 152 7.21 5.56 2.08
N MET A 153 6.75 5.59 0.81
CA MET A 153 7.51 5.07 -0.34
C MET A 153 8.82 5.84 -0.59
N LEU A 154 8.81 7.17 -0.47
CA LEU A 154 10.02 8.00 -0.57
C LEU A 154 11.04 7.64 0.52
N ILE A 155 10.58 7.47 1.76
CA ILE A 155 11.42 7.02 2.87
C ILE A 155 12.00 5.64 2.58
N ALA A 156 11.17 4.70 2.10
CA ALA A 156 11.59 3.34 1.77
C ALA A 156 12.63 3.33 0.63
N GLN A 157 12.39 4.06 -0.46
CA GLN A 157 13.33 4.19 -1.58
C GLN A 157 14.68 4.77 -1.12
N HIS A 158 14.66 5.83 -0.30
CA HIS A 158 15.86 6.42 0.26
C HIS A 158 16.63 5.45 1.16
N LYS A 159 15.93 4.71 2.02
CA LYS A 159 16.56 3.76 2.95
C LYS A 159 17.08 2.51 2.26
N ASN A 160 16.35 1.96 1.30
CA ASN A 160 16.79 0.80 0.53
C ASN A 160 18.04 1.11 -0.30
N ASN A 161 18.06 2.26 -0.95
CA ASN A 161 19.18 2.75 -1.77
C ASN A 161 19.73 1.69 -2.76
N ASP A 162 18.85 0.89 -3.32
CA ASP A 162 19.17 -0.23 -4.22
C ASP A 162 18.76 0.03 -5.69
N GLY A 163 18.15 1.17 -5.95
CA GLY A 163 17.69 1.58 -7.29
C GLY A 163 16.49 0.80 -7.81
N LEU A 164 15.87 -0.03 -6.97
CA LEU A 164 14.70 -0.82 -7.35
C LEU A 164 13.38 -0.12 -6.98
N PRO A 165 12.28 -0.39 -7.70
CA PRO A 165 11.02 0.25 -7.44
C PRO A 165 10.44 -0.13 -6.07
N ILE A 166 9.71 0.81 -5.47
CA ILE A 166 8.89 0.59 -4.27
C ILE A 166 7.44 0.48 -4.72
N TYR A 167 6.74 -0.50 -4.19
CA TYR A 167 5.32 -0.71 -4.43
C TYR A 167 4.49 -0.10 -3.30
N GLY A 168 3.26 0.29 -3.59
CA GLY A 168 2.37 0.84 -2.59
C GLY A 168 0.91 0.65 -2.96
N ALA A 169 0.04 0.81 -1.95
CA ALA A 169 -1.39 0.89 -2.13
C ALA A 169 -2.00 1.84 -1.10
N TRP A 170 -3.11 2.45 -1.45
CA TRP A 170 -3.94 3.12 -0.46
C TRP A 170 -5.40 2.73 -0.65
N LEU A 171 -6.12 2.84 0.44
CA LEU A 171 -7.49 2.41 0.52
C LEU A 171 -8.33 3.48 1.22
N THR A 172 -9.48 3.80 0.64
CA THR A 172 -10.49 4.65 1.29
C THR A 172 -11.84 3.93 1.29
N GLY A 173 -12.24 3.41 2.44
CA GLY A 173 -13.43 2.55 2.54
C GLY A 173 -13.25 1.26 1.76
N SER A 174 -13.95 1.11 0.62
CA SER A 174 -13.83 -0.04 -0.28
C SER A 174 -12.98 0.21 -1.52
N PHE A 175 -12.50 1.44 -1.74
CA PHE A 175 -11.79 1.85 -2.95
C PHE A 175 -10.28 1.72 -2.77
N TRP A 176 -9.66 0.91 -3.61
CA TRP A 176 -8.24 0.59 -3.63
C TRP A 176 -7.56 1.22 -4.83
N GLU A 177 -6.39 1.76 -4.62
CA GLU A 177 -5.48 2.19 -5.67
C GLU A 177 -4.07 1.69 -5.38
N PHE A 178 -3.33 1.34 -6.43
CA PHE A 178 -1.97 0.83 -6.35
C PHE A 178 -0.99 1.81 -6.97
N ALA A 179 0.24 1.81 -6.47
CA ALA A 179 1.28 2.68 -6.98
C ALA A 179 2.64 1.98 -7.07
N ILE A 180 3.48 2.51 -7.97
CA ILE A 180 4.90 2.17 -8.07
C ILE A 180 5.69 3.47 -8.06
N LEU A 181 6.66 3.58 -7.15
CA LEU A 181 7.67 4.64 -7.18
C LEU A 181 8.95 4.05 -7.75
N ASP A 182 9.32 4.49 -8.94
CA ASP A 182 10.53 4.08 -9.65
C ASP A 182 11.39 5.31 -9.93
N GLY A 183 12.43 5.49 -9.15
CA GLY A 183 13.25 6.69 -9.17
C GLY A 183 12.43 7.96 -8.96
N LYS A 184 12.29 8.77 -9.99
CA LYS A 184 11.49 10.00 -9.98
C LYS A 184 10.13 9.85 -10.67
N THR A 185 9.74 8.62 -11.02
CA THR A 185 8.45 8.36 -11.65
C THR A 185 7.50 7.70 -10.66
N TYR A 186 6.36 8.32 -10.43
CA TYR A 186 5.29 7.82 -9.58
C TYR A 186 4.12 7.35 -10.45
N HIS A 187 3.93 6.04 -10.54
CA HIS A 187 2.85 5.42 -11.30
C HIS A 187 1.65 5.15 -10.38
N SER A 188 0.46 5.46 -10.85
CA SER A 188 -0.80 5.21 -10.14
C SER A 188 -1.77 4.41 -11.02
N SER A 189 -2.47 3.45 -10.43
CA SER A 189 -3.47 2.61 -11.11
C SER A 189 -4.82 3.29 -11.24
N TYR A 190 -5.74 2.63 -11.93
CA TYR A 190 -7.17 2.85 -11.73
C TYR A 190 -7.61 2.38 -10.35
N THR A 191 -8.79 2.86 -9.93
CA THR A 191 -9.43 2.47 -8.67
C THR A 191 -10.10 1.11 -8.84
N PHE A 192 -9.89 0.21 -7.88
CA PHE A 192 -10.61 -1.05 -7.70
C PHE A 192 -11.58 -0.90 -6.52
N ASN A 193 -12.75 -1.52 -6.62
CA ASN A 193 -13.76 -1.46 -5.56
C ASN A 193 -13.98 -2.84 -4.95
N SER A 194 -13.54 -3.06 -3.71
CA SER A 194 -13.61 -4.37 -3.05
C SER A 194 -15.03 -4.86 -2.73
N VAL A 195 -16.08 -4.06 -2.97
CA VAL A 195 -17.47 -4.54 -2.95
C VAL A 195 -17.90 -5.17 -4.28
N GLU A 196 -17.14 -4.95 -5.35
CA GLU A 196 -17.33 -5.61 -6.63
C GLU A 196 -16.50 -6.89 -6.67
N TYR A 197 -17.14 -8.03 -6.90
CA TYR A 197 -16.47 -9.34 -6.81
C TYR A 197 -15.24 -9.47 -7.72
N GLN A 198 -15.34 -8.97 -8.94
CA GLN A 198 -14.25 -9.04 -9.92
C GLN A 198 -13.04 -8.20 -9.49
N ASP A 199 -13.29 -7.03 -8.91
CA ASP A 199 -12.22 -6.17 -8.38
C ASP A 199 -11.59 -6.78 -7.14
N LEU A 200 -12.40 -7.37 -6.24
CA LEU A 200 -11.90 -8.07 -5.06
C LEU A 200 -10.99 -9.25 -5.44
N LEU A 201 -11.42 -10.05 -6.43
CA LEU A 201 -10.61 -11.13 -7.00
C LEU A 201 -9.31 -10.59 -7.64
N GLN A 202 -9.42 -9.48 -8.38
CA GLN A 202 -8.26 -8.85 -9.01
C GLN A 202 -7.26 -8.35 -7.96
N ILE A 203 -7.71 -7.79 -6.83
CA ILE A 203 -6.85 -7.38 -5.72
C ILE A 203 -6.03 -8.58 -5.19
N VAL A 204 -6.63 -9.76 -5.06
CA VAL A 204 -5.90 -10.97 -4.65
C VAL A 204 -4.80 -11.32 -5.66
N PHE A 205 -5.07 -11.23 -6.96
CA PHE A 205 -4.07 -11.53 -7.98
C PHE A 205 -2.96 -10.46 -8.05
N ILE A 206 -3.29 -9.20 -7.81
CA ILE A 206 -2.31 -8.12 -7.67
C ILE A 206 -1.35 -8.40 -6.50
N LEU A 207 -1.88 -8.80 -5.34
CA LEU A 207 -1.07 -9.15 -4.17
C LEU A 207 -0.16 -10.38 -4.44
N ARG A 208 -0.66 -11.41 -5.09
CA ARG A 208 0.16 -12.57 -5.50
C ARG A 208 1.28 -12.17 -6.45
N LYS A 209 0.94 -11.34 -7.44
CA LYS A 209 1.95 -10.85 -8.38
C LYS A 209 3.01 -10.01 -7.68
N LEU A 210 2.62 -9.22 -6.68
CA LEU A 210 3.55 -8.48 -5.85
C LEU A 210 4.52 -9.41 -5.10
N LYS A 211 4.03 -10.49 -4.49
CA LYS A 211 4.89 -11.51 -3.86
C LYS A 211 5.94 -12.03 -4.84
N GLU A 212 5.52 -12.42 -6.06
CA GLU A 212 6.44 -12.86 -7.12
C GLU A 212 7.48 -11.80 -7.47
N LEU A 213 7.05 -10.54 -7.61
CA LEU A 213 7.96 -9.42 -7.93
C LEU A 213 8.98 -9.17 -6.82
N ILE A 214 8.59 -9.33 -5.57
CA ILE A 214 9.49 -9.21 -4.41
C ILE A 214 10.50 -10.35 -4.36
N LEU A 215 10.06 -11.59 -4.57
CA LEU A 215 10.94 -12.76 -4.52
C LEU A 215 11.95 -12.83 -5.68
N ASN A 216 11.64 -12.16 -6.79
CA ASN A 216 12.52 -12.07 -7.97
C ASN A 216 13.35 -10.77 -8.01
N ARG A 217 13.44 -10.05 -6.90
CA ARG A 217 14.16 -8.78 -6.77
C ARG A 217 15.68 -8.92 -6.70
#